data_ac88cba65bbd050b211638f202bdd5f2
#
_entry.id   ac88cba65bbd050b211638f202bdd5f2
#
_cell.length_a   1.000
_cell.length_b   1.000
_cell.length_c   1.000
_cell.angle_alpha   90.00
_cell.angle_beta   90.00
_cell.angle_gamma   90.00
#
_symmetry.space_group_name_H-M   'P 1'
#
loop_
_entity.id
_entity.type
_entity.pdbx_description
1 polymer ?
#
loop_
_entity_poly.entity_id
_entity_poly.type
_entity_poly.pdbx_seq_one_letter_code
_entity_poly.pdbx_strand_id
1 'polypeptide(L)'
;MKRHLIAGAALACALPLWAQDKSAVDSIAEYRAMLADDNPADLFEAKGEALWTDKRGPKNASLERCDLGKGPGVVKGAFVELPRYFHDTGRVQDLESRLVTCMATLQGFDAAAIARTPFGQGEQANVTALATWIAAESKGLKFNLPQQHAQEKRMYAIGQRAFFYRGGPHDFSCASCHGQEGKRIRLQDLPDLTKNPGDGVGIAAWPAYRVSNGQMWGMQLRLNDCFRQQRFPYVEFGSELTIALATYMGVNAQGAVSVAPAIKR
;
A
#
# COMPACT_ATOMS: atom_id res chain seq x y z
N MET A 1 53.07 22.16 70.36
CA MET A 1 52.99 21.78 68.91
C MET A 1 51.59 21.16 68.68
N LYS A 2 50.66 21.93 68.07
CA LYS A 2 49.29 21.45 67.74
C LYS A 2 49.20 21.25 66.21
N ARG A 3 48.99 20.02 65.79
CA ARG A 3 48.76 19.65 64.37
C ARG A 3 47.28 19.77 64.10
N HIS A 4 46.91 20.62 63.19
CA HIS A 4 45.54 20.69 62.64
C HIS A 4 45.47 19.79 61.42
N LEU A 5 44.61 18.76 61.50
CA LEU A 5 44.20 17.93 60.33
C LEU A 5 43.03 18.66 59.63
N ILE A 6 43.22 19.00 58.39
CA ILE A 6 42.18 19.52 57.53
C ILE A 6 41.60 18.29 56.75
N ALA A 7 40.37 17.90 57.05
CA ALA A 7 39.61 16.93 56.30
C ALA A 7 38.92 17.61 55.10
N GLY A 8 39.43 17.28 53.89
CA GLY A 8 38.77 17.71 52.64
C GLY A 8 37.60 16.79 52.31
N ALA A 9 36.38 17.30 52.35
CA ALA A 9 35.22 16.58 51.86
C ALA A 9 35.12 16.74 50.32
N ALA A 10 35.34 15.66 49.60
CA ALA A 10 35.07 15.59 48.17
C ALA A 10 33.57 15.40 47.92
N LEU A 11 32.91 16.43 47.44
CA LEU A 11 31.51 16.39 47.03
C LEU A 11 31.45 15.74 45.61
N ALA A 12 31.09 14.46 45.53
CA ALA A 12 30.83 13.78 44.26
C ALA A 12 29.44 14.20 43.74
N CYS A 13 29.38 15.11 42.77
CA CYS A 13 28.17 15.41 42.03
C CYS A 13 27.81 14.23 41.12
N ALA A 14 26.94 13.33 41.62
CA ALA A 14 26.28 12.34 40.78
C ALA A 14 25.21 13.04 39.93
N LEU A 15 25.53 13.35 38.69
CA LEU A 15 24.53 13.76 37.71
C LEU A 15 23.67 12.53 37.37
N PRO A 16 22.35 12.60 37.54
CA PRO A 16 21.49 11.52 37.05
C PRO A 16 21.54 11.50 35.53
N LEU A 17 22.11 10.45 34.95
CA LEU A 17 21.93 10.11 33.56
C LEU A 17 20.46 9.70 33.39
N TRP A 18 19.63 10.64 33.01
CA TRP A 18 18.31 10.34 32.48
C TRP A 18 18.53 9.76 31.08
N ALA A 19 18.75 8.45 31.00
CA ALA A 19 18.55 7.75 29.75
C ALA A 19 17.06 7.85 29.45
N GLN A 20 16.68 8.73 28.53
CA GLN A 20 15.34 8.71 27.96
C GLN A 20 15.22 7.42 27.16
N ASP A 21 14.62 6.39 27.77
CA ASP A 21 14.23 5.18 27.05
C ASP A 21 13.20 5.58 26.01
N LYS A 22 13.65 5.77 24.76
CA LYS A 22 12.76 5.94 23.61
C LYS A 22 11.83 4.74 23.55
N SER A 23 10.56 4.97 23.40
CA SER A 23 9.62 3.88 23.23
C SER A 23 9.97 3.09 21.95
N ALA A 24 9.65 1.81 21.89
CA ALA A 24 9.84 0.99 20.70
C ALA A 24 9.10 1.60 19.47
N VAL A 25 8.00 2.30 19.72
CA VAL A 25 7.22 3.00 18.69
C VAL A 25 8.02 4.19 18.12
N ASP A 26 8.63 4.99 19.01
CA ASP A 26 9.44 6.16 18.59
C ASP A 26 10.70 5.70 17.83
N SER A 27 11.35 4.64 18.28
CA SER A 27 12.52 4.06 17.60
C SER A 27 12.16 3.53 16.20
N ILE A 28 11.00 2.92 16.03
CA ILE A 28 10.48 2.48 14.73
C ILE A 28 10.15 3.68 13.84
N ALA A 29 9.57 4.74 14.39
CA ALA A 29 9.27 5.96 13.65
C ALA A 29 10.55 6.66 13.16
N GLU A 30 11.56 6.78 14.01
CA GLU A 30 12.86 7.35 13.67
C GLU A 30 13.58 6.53 12.58
N TYR A 31 13.59 5.21 12.71
CA TYR A 31 14.15 4.32 11.68
C TYR A 31 13.43 4.48 10.32
N ARG A 32 12.11 4.67 10.32
CA ARG A 32 11.35 4.95 9.10
C ARG A 32 11.68 6.31 8.51
N ALA A 33 11.89 7.32 9.36
CA ALA A 33 12.30 8.65 8.90
C ALA A 33 13.69 8.60 8.24
N MET A 34 14.63 7.88 8.82
CA MET A 34 15.96 7.68 8.20
C MET A 34 15.88 6.97 6.84
N LEU A 35 15.00 5.97 6.71
CA LEU A 35 14.80 5.29 5.43
C LEU A 35 14.03 6.12 4.41
N ALA A 36 13.39 7.21 4.81
CA ALA A 36 12.62 8.06 3.89
C ALA A 36 13.53 8.87 2.96
N ASP A 37 14.75 9.21 3.40
CA ASP A 37 15.73 9.95 2.61
C ASP A 37 16.42 9.08 1.55
N ASP A 38 16.55 7.75 1.83
CA ASP A 38 17.06 6.73 0.90
C ASP A 38 15.98 5.63 0.73
N ASN A 39 14.83 6.00 0.21
CA ASN A 39 13.71 5.08 0.11
C ASN A 39 13.99 3.97 -0.91
N PRO A 40 14.07 2.69 -0.50
CA PRO A 40 14.27 1.60 -1.45
C PRO A 40 13.18 1.50 -2.52
N ALA A 41 12.04 2.15 -2.35
CA ALA A 41 11.00 2.24 -3.36
C ALA A 41 11.47 2.99 -4.63
N ASP A 42 12.46 3.90 -4.53
CA ASP A 42 12.97 4.67 -5.66
C ASP A 42 13.53 3.77 -6.78
N LEU A 43 14.12 2.61 -6.42
CA LEU A 43 14.55 1.62 -7.40
C LEU A 43 13.38 0.99 -8.16
N PHE A 44 12.26 0.82 -7.49
CA PHE A 44 11.02 0.29 -8.11
C PHE A 44 10.32 1.36 -8.93
N GLU A 45 10.39 2.62 -8.53
CA GLU A 45 9.88 3.76 -9.30
C GLU A 45 10.65 3.88 -10.62
N ALA A 46 11.97 3.95 -10.58
CA ALA A 46 12.82 4.00 -11.78
C ALA A 46 12.59 2.81 -12.71
N LYS A 47 12.45 1.60 -12.14
CA LYS A 47 12.09 0.40 -12.92
C LYS A 47 10.71 0.53 -13.54
N GLY A 48 9.73 1.04 -12.80
CA GLY A 48 8.35 1.21 -13.28
C GLY A 48 8.26 2.20 -14.44
N GLU A 49 8.97 3.33 -14.34
CA GLU A 49 9.09 4.33 -15.39
C GLU A 49 9.70 3.74 -16.67
N ALA A 50 10.80 3.02 -16.56
CA ALA A 50 11.42 2.33 -17.70
C ALA A 50 10.46 1.32 -18.34
N LEU A 51 9.78 0.50 -17.53
CA LEU A 51 8.80 -0.49 -18.02
C LEU A 51 7.61 0.13 -18.76
N TRP A 52 7.25 1.38 -18.43
CA TRP A 52 6.16 2.09 -19.12
C TRP A 52 6.50 2.47 -20.54
N THR A 53 7.73 2.91 -20.78
CA THR A 53 8.22 3.36 -22.09
C THR A 53 8.83 2.24 -22.92
N ASP A 54 9.34 1.18 -22.29
CA ASP A 54 9.99 0.06 -22.95
C ASP A 54 9.01 -0.73 -23.82
N LYS A 55 9.46 -1.06 -25.03
CA LYS A 55 8.73 -1.96 -25.93
C LYS A 55 8.93 -3.40 -25.48
N ARG A 56 7.84 -4.06 -25.07
CA ARG A 56 7.85 -5.39 -24.47
C ARG A 56 6.75 -6.28 -25.02
N GLY A 57 6.82 -7.55 -24.62
CA GLY A 57 5.82 -8.56 -24.96
C GLY A 57 5.79 -8.96 -26.44
N PRO A 58 4.91 -9.90 -26.81
CA PRO A 58 4.79 -10.40 -28.19
C PRO A 58 4.52 -9.34 -29.24
N LYS A 59 3.85 -8.23 -28.86
CA LYS A 59 3.54 -7.12 -29.78
C LYS A 59 4.63 -6.07 -29.87
N ASN A 60 5.74 -6.22 -29.13
CA ASN A 60 6.84 -5.27 -29.08
C ASN A 60 6.36 -3.81 -28.93
N ALA A 61 5.50 -3.54 -27.95
CA ALA A 61 4.86 -2.24 -27.72
C ALA A 61 5.10 -1.74 -26.29
N SER A 62 5.09 -0.41 -26.13
CA SER A 62 5.13 0.25 -24.82
C SER A 62 3.74 0.34 -24.17
N LEU A 63 3.70 0.80 -22.91
CA LEU A 63 2.46 1.07 -22.20
C LEU A 63 1.99 2.54 -22.32
N GLU A 64 2.70 3.39 -23.05
CA GLU A 64 2.40 4.82 -23.19
C GLU A 64 0.98 5.14 -23.74
N ARG A 65 0.29 4.15 -24.27
CA ARG A 65 -1.12 4.27 -24.71
C ARG A 65 -2.11 3.66 -23.74
N CYS A 66 -1.65 3.16 -22.60
CA CYS A 66 -2.52 2.62 -21.56
C CYS A 66 -3.38 3.75 -20.98
N ASP A 67 -4.70 3.57 -20.98
CA ASP A 67 -5.63 4.48 -20.32
C ASP A 67 -5.89 4.00 -18.88
N LEU A 68 -5.42 4.79 -17.93
CA LEU A 68 -5.62 4.58 -16.51
C LEU A 68 -6.89 5.27 -15.96
N GLY A 69 -7.78 5.70 -16.88
CA GLY A 69 -9.04 6.35 -16.56
C GLY A 69 -9.01 7.89 -16.68
N LYS A 70 -7.90 8.44 -17.15
CA LYS A 70 -7.70 9.88 -17.41
C LYS A 70 -7.39 10.17 -18.89
N GLY A 71 -7.53 9.16 -19.74
CA GLY A 71 -7.12 9.17 -21.13
C GLY A 71 -5.80 8.43 -21.37
N PRO A 72 -5.55 8.04 -22.64
CA PRO A 72 -4.36 7.27 -22.99
C PRO A 72 -3.05 7.98 -22.60
N GLY A 73 -2.18 7.28 -21.87
CA GLY A 73 -0.86 7.75 -21.47
C GLY A 73 -0.84 8.74 -20.29
N VAL A 74 -1.98 9.14 -19.78
CA VAL A 74 -2.05 10.07 -18.63
C VAL A 74 -1.83 9.30 -17.34
N VAL A 75 -0.66 9.49 -16.71
CA VAL A 75 -0.24 8.81 -15.48
C VAL A 75 -0.53 9.66 -14.25
N LYS A 76 -0.17 10.96 -14.32
CA LYS A 76 -0.28 11.87 -13.17
C LYS A 76 -1.69 11.94 -12.60
N GLY A 77 -1.83 11.62 -11.33
CA GLY A 77 -3.10 11.65 -10.62
C GLY A 77 -4.01 10.45 -10.91
N ALA A 78 -3.58 9.47 -11.71
CA ALA A 78 -4.41 8.31 -12.02
C ALA A 78 -4.63 7.41 -10.78
N PHE A 79 -3.60 7.21 -9.98
CA PHE A 79 -3.67 6.32 -8.81
C PHE A 79 -4.77 6.73 -7.81
N VAL A 80 -4.91 8.02 -7.54
CA VAL A 80 -5.88 8.52 -6.55
C VAL A 80 -7.34 8.50 -7.01
N GLU A 81 -7.59 8.09 -8.26
CA GLU A 81 -8.92 7.89 -8.83
C GLU A 81 -9.24 6.41 -9.11
N LEU A 82 -8.40 5.49 -8.64
CA LEU A 82 -8.58 4.04 -8.80
C LEU A 82 -8.85 3.36 -7.44
N PRO A 83 -9.72 2.33 -7.42
CA PRO A 83 -10.44 1.67 -8.52
C PRO A 83 -11.57 2.49 -9.15
N ARG A 84 -11.82 2.24 -10.44
CA ARG A 84 -12.93 2.86 -11.18
C ARG A 84 -13.46 1.93 -12.28
N TYR A 85 -14.62 2.26 -12.85
CA TYR A 85 -15.19 1.56 -13.98
C TYR A 85 -14.45 1.91 -15.29
N PHE A 86 -14.20 0.90 -16.12
CA PHE A 86 -13.61 1.04 -17.47
C PHE A 86 -14.57 0.50 -18.52
N HIS A 87 -14.92 1.33 -19.48
CA HIS A 87 -15.88 0.99 -20.54
C HIS A 87 -15.36 -0.10 -21.49
N ASP A 88 -14.06 -0.13 -21.76
CA ASP A 88 -13.41 -1.09 -22.66
C ASP A 88 -13.44 -2.53 -22.13
N THR A 89 -13.50 -2.71 -20.80
CA THR A 89 -13.58 -4.03 -20.18
C THR A 89 -14.97 -4.32 -19.55
N GLY A 90 -15.82 -3.31 -19.41
CA GLY A 90 -17.08 -3.42 -18.70
C GLY A 90 -16.96 -3.72 -17.21
N ARG A 91 -15.80 -3.43 -16.60
CA ARG A 91 -15.49 -3.79 -15.21
C ARG A 91 -14.90 -2.63 -14.42
N VAL A 92 -15.06 -2.71 -13.10
CA VAL A 92 -14.26 -1.90 -12.18
C VAL A 92 -12.89 -2.57 -12.04
N GLN A 93 -11.83 -1.78 -12.15
CA GLN A 93 -10.45 -2.24 -12.03
C GLN A 93 -9.68 -1.32 -11.09
N ASP A 94 -8.82 -1.92 -10.28
CA ASP A 94 -7.78 -1.20 -9.55
C ASP A 94 -6.55 -0.98 -10.43
N LEU A 95 -5.53 -0.29 -9.92
CA LEU A 95 -4.33 0.00 -10.70
C LEU A 95 -3.65 -1.27 -11.22
N GLU A 96 -3.46 -2.27 -10.35
CA GLU A 96 -2.71 -3.48 -10.69
C GLU A 96 -3.45 -4.32 -11.75
N SER A 97 -4.77 -4.50 -11.62
CA SER A 97 -5.58 -5.21 -12.62
C SER A 97 -5.72 -4.44 -13.93
N ARG A 98 -5.75 -3.09 -13.87
CA ARG A 98 -5.75 -2.26 -15.08
C ARG A 98 -4.43 -2.37 -15.84
N LEU A 99 -3.31 -2.39 -15.14
CA LEU A 99 -1.99 -2.61 -15.75
C LEU A 99 -1.92 -3.96 -16.46
N VAL A 100 -2.41 -5.03 -15.84
CA VAL A 100 -2.48 -6.35 -16.50
C VAL A 100 -3.33 -6.30 -17.77
N THR A 101 -4.45 -5.58 -17.75
CA THR A 101 -5.27 -5.36 -18.97
C THR A 101 -4.47 -4.64 -20.06
N CYS A 102 -3.75 -3.57 -19.72
CA CYS A 102 -2.91 -2.86 -20.68
C CYS A 102 -1.75 -3.72 -21.21
N MET A 103 -1.10 -4.49 -20.35
CA MET A 103 -0.04 -5.43 -20.77
C MET A 103 -0.58 -6.49 -21.74
N ALA A 104 -1.79 -6.99 -21.51
CA ALA A 104 -2.42 -7.94 -22.41
C ALA A 104 -2.84 -7.30 -23.74
N THR A 105 -3.49 -6.15 -23.70
CA THR A 105 -4.07 -5.52 -24.90
C THR A 105 -3.01 -4.84 -25.77
N LEU A 106 -2.06 -4.12 -25.17
CA LEU A 106 -1.03 -3.37 -25.89
C LEU A 106 0.20 -4.22 -26.19
N GLN A 107 0.70 -4.96 -25.22
CA GLN A 107 1.95 -5.72 -25.32
C GLN A 107 1.75 -7.18 -25.73
N GLY A 108 0.53 -7.73 -25.58
CA GLY A 108 0.20 -9.10 -25.97
C GLY A 108 0.58 -10.16 -24.94
N PHE A 109 0.79 -9.79 -23.69
CA PHE A 109 1.00 -10.75 -22.61
C PHE A 109 -0.28 -11.54 -22.31
N ASP A 110 -0.14 -12.77 -21.80
CA ASP A 110 -1.27 -13.53 -21.27
C ASP A 110 -1.64 -13.04 -19.87
N ALA A 111 -2.78 -12.36 -19.76
CA ALA A 111 -3.29 -11.84 -18.48
C ALA A 111 -3.50 -12.93 -17.42
N ALA A 112 -3.95 -14.11 -17.84
CA ALA A 112 -4.17 -15.23 -16.93
C ALA A 112 -2.84 -15.81 -16.44
N ALA A 113 -1.81 -15.84 -17.28
CA ALA A 113 -0.47 -16.25 -16.86
C ALA A 113 0.12 -15.25 -15.86
N ILE A 114 -0.04 -13.93 -16.10
CA ILE A 114 0.39 -12.89 -15.14
C ILE A 114 -0.33 -13.09 -13.81
N ALA A 115 -1.65 -13.25 -13.81
CA ALA A 115 -2.44 -13.39 -12.59
C ALA A 115 -2.07 -14.63 -11.76
N ARG A 116 -1.61 -15.71 -12.41
CA ARG A 116 -1.17 -16.95 -11.74
C ARG A 116 0.30 -16.91 -11.32
N THR A 117 1.09 -15.97 -11.81
CA THR A 117 2.49 -15.83 -11.42
C THR A 117 2.57 -15.43 -9.95
N PRO A 118 3.41 -16.05 -9.13
CA PRO A 118 3.58 -15.65 -7.74
C PRO A 118 3.99 -14.19 -7.60
N PHE A 119 3.47 -13.53 -6.58
CA PHE A 119 3.83 -12.15 -6.28
C PHE A 119 5.35 -11.98 -6.14
N GLY A 120 5.87 -10.86 -6.65
CA GLY A 120 7.30 -10.56 -6.64
C GLY A 120 8.14 -11.31 -7.69
N GLN A 121 7.52 -12.10 -8.55
CA GLN A 121 8.19 -12.86 -9.60
C GLN A 121 7.71 -12.45 -11.00
N GLY A 122 8.55 -12.66 -12.01
CA GLY A 122 8.21 -12.47 -13.42
C GLY A 122 7.43 -11.18 -13.69
N GLU A 123 6.37 -11.27 -14.47
CA GLU A 123 5.54 -10.11 -14.83
C GLU A 123 4.75 -9.55 -13.63
N GLN A 124 4.48 -10.31 -12.58
CA GLN A 124 3.90 -9.76 -11.35
C GLN A 124 4.83 -8.76 -10.66
N ALA A 125 6.14 -9.01 -10.65
CA ALA A 125 7.11 -8.04 -10.13
C ALA A 125 7.15 -6.76 -10.98
N ASN A 126 6.92 -6.87 -12.29
CA ASN A 126 6.84 -5.74 -13.20
C ASN A 126 5.54 -4.93 -12.99
N VAL A 127 4.40 -5.59 -12.77
CA VAL A 127 3.13 -4.93 -12.38
C VAL A 127 3.33 -4.12 -11.10
N THR A 128 4.02 -4.69 -10.10
CA THR A 128 4.31 -3.99 -8.83
C THR A 128 5.20 -2.77 -9.06
N ALA A 129 6.24 -2.86 -9.89
CA ALA A 129 7.11 -1.73 -10.19
C ALA A 129 6.36 -0.61 -10.94
N LEU A 130 5.57 -0.96 -11.96
CA LEU A 130 4.70 -0.02 -12.67
C LEU A 130 3.72 0.68 -11.71
N ALA A 131 3.06 -0.09 -10.83
CA ALA A 131 2.12 0.47 -9.86
C ALA A 131 2.83 1.41 -8.87
N THR A 132 4.08 1.11 -8.51
CA THR A 132 4.89 1.96 -7.63
C THR A 132 5.17 3.32 -8.26
N TRP A 133 5.65 3.34 -9.49
CA TRP A 133 5.90 4.57 -10.22
C TRP A 133 4.62 5.40 -10.45
N ILE A 134 3.52 4.77 -10.90
CA ILE A 134 2.24 5.46 -11.12
C ILE A 134 1.68 6.05 -9.82
N ALA A 135 1.87 5.37 -8.70
CA ALA A 135 1.47 5.90 -7.39
C ALA A 135 2.34 7.09 -6.97
N ALA A 136 3.66 7.06 -7.24
CA ALA A 136 4.57 8.18 -7.02
C ALA A 136 4.14 9.44 -7.79
N GLU A 137 3.70 9.29 -9.05
CA GLU A 137 3.15 10.37 -9.88
C GLU A 137 1.84 10.98 -9.34
N SER A 138 1.27 10.34 -8.32
CA SER A 138 0.07 10.82 -7.61
C SER A 138 0.37 11.26 -6.17
N LYS A 139 1.62 11.23 -5.73
CA LYS A 139 2.02 11.60 -4.36
C LYS A 139 1.64 13.07 -4.06
N GLY A 140 1.07 13.29 -2.90
CA GLY A 140 0.58 14.60 -2.47
C GLY A 140 -0.83 14.96 -2.99
N LEU A 141 -1.39 14.19 -3.91
CA LEU A 141 -2.76 14.38 -4.39
C LEU A 141 -3.77 13.69 -3.46
N LYS A 142 -4.99 14.19 -3.45
CA LYS A 142 -6.09 13.64 -2.63
C LYS A 142 -6.83 12.55 -3.36
N PHE A 143 -7.14 11.47 -2.65
CA PHE A 143 -8.03 10.42 -3.14
C PHE A 143 -9.39 10.99 -3.50
N ASN A 144 -9.85 10.64 -4.69
CA ASN A 144 -11.15 11.05 -5.24
C ASN A 144 -11.70 9.95 -6.17
N LEU A 145 -12.02 8.81 -5.59
CA LEU A 145 -12.55 7.67 -6.34
C LEU A 145 -13.93 7.99 -6.90
N PRO A 146 -14.19 7.73 -8.18
CA PRO A 146 -15.52 7.94 -8.75
C PRO A 146 -16.52 6.94 -8.15
N GLN A 147 -17.74 7.44 -7.90
CA GLN A 147 -18.89 6.66 -7.45
C GLN A 147 -20.14 7.03 -8.29
N GLN A 148 -19.93 7.37 -9.56
CA GLN A 148 -21.03 7.76 -10.47
C GLN A 148 -21.64 6.54 -11.16
N HIS A 149 -20.80 5.60 -11.59
CA HIS A 149 -21.24 4.42 -12.32
C HIS A 149 -21.88 3.38 -11.38
N ALA A 150 -22.93 2.68 -11.85
CA ALA A 150 -23.64 1.67 -11.05
C ALA A 150 -22.72 0.52 -10.58
N GLN A 151 -21.74 0.14 -11.42
CA GLN A 151 -20.77 -0.90 -11.05
C GLN A 151 -19.82 -0.45 -9.95
N GLU A 152 -19.43 0.83 -9.88
CA GLU A 152 -18.59 1.38 -8.81
C GLU A 152 -19.32 1.32 -7.47
N LYS A 153 -20.61 1.73 -7.45
CA LYS A 153 -21.47 1.62 -6.26
C LYS A 153 -21.67 0.17 -5.83
N ARG A 154 -21.86 -0.73 -6.81
CA ARG A 154 -21.97 -2.17 -6.53
C ARG A 154 -20.69 -2.71 -5.91
N MET A 155 -19.52 -2.38 -6.46
CA MET A 155 -18.22 -2.82 -5.94
C MET A 155 -17.97 -2.28 -4.53
N TYR A 156 -18.32 -1.03 -4.26
CA TYR A 156 -18.29 -0.50 -2.89
C TYR A 156 -19.15 -1.33 -1.93
N ALA A 157 -20.40 -1.64 -2.30
CA ALA A 157 -21.31 -2.42 -1.46
C ALA A 157 -20.82 -3.87 -1.25
N ILE A 158 -20.23 -4.51 -2.27
CA ILE A 158 -19.60 -5.83 -2.14
C ILE A 158 -18.40 -5.75 -1.18
N GLY A 159 -17.52 -4.76 -1.37
CA GLY A 159 -16.36 -4.54 -0.54
C GLY A 159 -16.71 -4.27 0.92
N GLN A 160 -17.75 -3.47 1.17
CA GLN A 160 -18.28 -3.24 2.51
C GLN A 160 -18.74 -4.54 3.18
N ARG A 161 -19.55 -5.34 2.49
CA ARG A 161 -19.98 -6.63 3.03
C ARG A 161 -18.82 -7.56 3.30
N ALA A 162 -17.86 -7.66 2.37
CA ALA A 162 -16.68 -8.47 2.52
C ALA A 162 -15.79 -8.01 3.70
N PHE A 163 -15.67 -6.71 3.90
CA PHE A 163 -14.86 -6.13 4.99
C PHE A 163 -15.38 -6.51 6.37
N PHE A 164 -16.71 -6.63 6.53
CA PHE A 164 -17.35 -7.02 7.78
C PHE A 164 -17.66 -8.52 7.88
N TYR A 165 -17.46 -9.27 6.78
CA TYR A 165 -17.74 -10.72 6.78
C TYR A 165 -16.77 -11.45 7.70
N ARG A 166 -17.33 -12.15 8.70
CA ARG A 166 -16.57 -12.99 9.62
C ARG A 166 -16.48 -14.41 9.06
N GLY A 167 -15.29 -14.99 9.16
CA GLY A 167 -15.06 -16.34 8.64
C GLY A 167 -13.69 -16.87 8.99
N GLY A 168 -13.38 -18.01 8.37
CA GLY A 168 -12.15 -18.74 8.65
C GLY A 168 -12.13 -19.35 10.08
N PRO A 169 -11.06 -20.08 10.42
CA PRO A 169 -10.97 -20.81 11.70
C PRO A 169 -10.88 -19.85 12.92
N HIS A 170 -10.56 -18.57 12.70
CA HIS A 170 -10.46 -17.57 13.77
C HIS A 170 -11.73 -16.74 13.91
N ASP A 171 -12.74 -16.96 13.04
CA ASP A 171 -13.96 -16.14 12.98
C ASP A 171 -13.66 -14.64 12.99
N PHE A 172 -12.68 -14.20 12.20
CA PHE A 172 -12.32 -12.81 12.04
C PHE A 172 -12.88 -12.20 10.76
N SER A 173 -12.89 -10.88 10.71
CA SER A 173 -13.14 -10.08 9.51
C SER A 173 -12.03 -9.03 9.38
N CYS A 174 -11.98 -8.32 8.25
CA CYS A 174 -11.11 -7.15 8.11
C CYS A 174 -11.41 -6.12 9.23
N ALA A 175 -12.69 -5.93 9.55
CA ALA A 175 -13.15 -5.04 10.62
C ALA A 175 -12.68 -5.47 12.03
N SER A 176 -12.40 -6.76 12.27
CA SER A 176 -11.87 -7.21 13.56
C SER A 176 -10.56 -6.51 13.93
N CYS A 177 -9.75 -6.17 12.91
CA CYS A 177 -8.49 -5.46 13.06
C CYS A 177 -8.57 -3.99 12.65
N HIS A 178 -9.39 -3.64 11.66
CA HIS A 178 -9.41 -2.35 11.00
C HIS A 178 -10.75 -1.60 11.13
N GLY A 179 -11.61 -1.98 12.07
CA GLY A 179 -12.95 -1.41 12.23
C GLY A 179 -13.09 -0.37 13.35
N GLN A 180 -12.01 -0.04 14.03
CA GLN A 180 -12.00 1.01 15.06
C GLN A 180 -10.56 1.46 15.39
N GLU A 181 -10.44 2.66 15.93
CA GLU A 181 -9.18 3.20 16.44
C GLU A 181 -8.60 2.39 17.61
N GLY A 182 -7.29 2.52 17.82
CA GLY A 182 -6.58 1.94 18.95
C GLY A 182 -6.31 0.44 18.84
N LYS A 183 -6.68 -0.20 17.74
CA LYS A 183 -6.26 -1.59 17.48
C LYS A 183 -4.78 -1.65 17.19
N ARG A 184 -4.11 -2.65 17.74
CA ARG A 184 -2.66 -2.85 17.61
C ARG A 184 -2.33 -4.29 17.29
N ILE A 185 -1.28 -4.48 16.51
CA ILE A 185 -0.66 -5.78 16.30
C ILE A 185 0.87 -5.61 16.30
N ARG A 186 1.59 -6.39 17.12
CA ARG A 186 3.05 -6.41 17.16
C ARG A 186 3.68 -5.00 17.24
N LEU A 187 3.30 -4.18 18.17
CA LEU A 187 3.79 -2.80 18.36
C LEU A 187 3.41 -1.82 17.23
N GLN A 188 2.47 -2.18 16.38
CA GLN A 188 1.98 -1.29 15.33
C GLN A 188 0.50 -0.97 15.53
N ASP A 189 0.17 0.30 15.43
CA ASP A 189 -1.21 0.72 15.36
C ASP A 189 -1.79 0.35 14.01
N LEU A 190 -3.03 -0.14 14.02
CA LEU A 190 -3.77 -0.51 12.83
C LEU A 190 -4.68 0.64 12.43
N PRO A 191 -4.70 1.05 11.15
CA PRO A 191 -5.59 2.10 10.70
C PRO A 191 -7.04 1.66 10.79
N ASP A 192 -7.93 2.56 11.21
CA ASP A 192 -9.37 2.39 11.06
C ASP A 192 -9.76 2.70 9.61
N LEU A 193 -10.13 1.66 8.87
CA LEU A 193 -10.48 1.75 7.45
C LEU A 193 -11.98 1.97 7.20
N THR A 194 -12.78 2.16 8.25
CA THR A 194 -14.23 2.40 8.16
C THR A 194 -14.59 3.88 8.14
N LYS A 195 -13.68 4.76 8.55
CA LYS A 195 -13.90 6.21 8.59
C LYS A 195 -13.80 6.84 7.20
N ASN A 196 -14.46 7.97 7.02
CA ASN A 196 -14.37 8.81 5.83
C ASN A 196 -14.08 10.27 6.24
N PRO A 197 -12.88 10.83 5.96
CA PRO A 197 -11.78 10.23 5.20
C PRO A 197 -10.99 9.15 5.93
N GLY A 198 -11.30 8.84 7.19
CA GLY A 198 -10.56 7.88 7.99
C GLY A 198 -9.11 8.30 8.18
N ASP A 199 -8.31 7.37 8.69
CA ASP A 199 -6.86 7.59 8.75
C ASP A 199 -6.22 7.67 7.36
N GLY A 200 -6.96 7.30 6.29
CA GLY A 200 -6.52 7.30 4.90
C GLY A 200 -5.30 6.41 4.62
N VAL A 201 -4.51 6.22 5.67
CA VAL A 201 -3.19 5.58 5.66
C VAL A 201 -3.25 4.13 5.17
N GLY A 202 -4.41 3.49 5.30
CA GLY A 202 -4.59 2.11 4.87
C GLY A 202 -4.38 1.92 3.38
N ILE A 203 -4.96 2.77 2.55
CA ILE A 203 -4.81 2.71 1.09
C ILE A 203 -3.83 3.75 0.56
N ALA A 204 -3.82 4.95 1.16
CA ALA A 204 -3.02 6.09 0.70
C ALA A 204 -1.50 5.86 0.80
N ALA A 205 -1.08 4.83 1.53
CA ALA A 205 0.33 4.48 1.73
C ALA A 205 0.77 3.24 0.92
N TRP A 206 -0.07 2.69 0.06
CA TRP A 206 0.25 1.54 -0.78
C TRP A 206 0.22 1.92 -2.26
N PRO A 207 1.17 1.42 -3.08
CA PRO A 207 2.22 0.42 -2.78
C PRO A 207 3.21 0.89 -1.72
N ALA A 208 3.82 -0.09 -1.01
CA ALA A 208 4.77 0.21 0.05
C ALA A 208 5.96 -0.77 0.06
N TYR A 209 7.15 -0.25 0.36
CA TYR A 209 8.30 -1.10 0.64
C TYR A 209 8.15 -1.73 2.02
N ARG A 210 8.12 -3.06 2.06
CA ARG A 210 8.00 -3.86 3.28
C ARG A 210 9.38 -4.22 3.79
N VAL A 211 9.86 -3.47 4.80
CA VAL A 211 11.21 -3.66 5.38
C VAL A 211 11.44 -5.08 5.85
N SER A 212 10.45 -5.68 6.53
CA SER A 212 10.55 -7.06 7.04
C SER A 212 10.65 -8.14 5.95
N ASN A 213 10.32 -7.80 4.70
CA ASN A 213 10.37 -8.71 3.56
C ASN A 213 11.43 -8.30 2.52
N GLY A 214 12.00 -7.09 2.63
CA GLY A 214 12.93 -6.57 1.64
C GLY A 214 12.32 -6.39 0.25
N GLN A 215 11.01 -6.14 0.16
CA GLN A 215 10.27 -6.14 -1.11
C GLN A 215 9.23 -5.03 -1.18
N MET A 216 8.99 -4.59 -2.41
CA MET A 216 7.85 -3.73 -2.73
C MET A 216 6.57 -4.54 -2.84
N TRP A 217 5.51 -4.10 -2.17
CA TRP A 217 4.20 -4.75 -2.17
C TRP A 217 3.13 -3.81 -2.70
N GLY A 218 2.34 -4.27 -3.66
CA GLY A 218 1.11 -3.63 -4.07
C GLY A 218 -0.07 -3.97 -3.15
N MET A 219 -1.22 -3.37 -3.41
CA MET A 219 -2.42 -3.59 -2.59
C MET A 219 -2.95 -5.02 -2.76
N GLN A 220 -2.86 -5.62 -3.94
CA GLN A 220 -3.29 -7.00 -4.18
C GLN A 220 -2.50 -7.99 -3.30
N LEU A 221 -1.18 -7.85 -3.22
CA LEU A 221 -0.35 -8.67 -2.32
C LEU A 221 -0.67 -8.39 -0.85
N ARG A 222 -0.90 -7.12 -0.48
CA ARG A 222 -1.26 -6.77 0.90
C ARG A 222 -2.57 -7.42 1.34
N LEU A 223 -3.58 -7.42 0.49
CA LEU A 223 -4.85 -8.09 0.75
C LEU A 223 -4.66 -9.60 0.86
N ASN A 224 -3.93 -10.19 -0.08
CA ASN A 224 -3.61 -11.62 -0.07
C ASN A 224 -2.93 -12.04 1.24
N ASP A 225 -1.96 -11.26 1.72
CA ASP A 225 -1.28 -11.51 3.00
C ASP A 225 -2.25 -11.43 4.20
N CYS A 226 -3.21 -10.50 4.20
CA CYS A 226 -4.24 -10.44 5.22
C CYS A 226 -5.13 -11.71 5.20
N PHE A 227 -5.57 -12.15 4.02
CA PHE A 227 -6.32 -13.40 3.87
C PHE A 227 -5.53 -14.59 4.42
N ARG A 228 -4.26 -14.71 4.07
CA ARG A 228 -3.36 -15.75 4.57
C ARG A 228 -3.24 -15.72 6.10
N GLN A 229 -3.05 -14.53 6.70
CA GLN A 229 -2.92 -14.37 8.14
C GLN A 229 -4.21 -14.75 8.89
N GLN A 230 -5.37 -14.48 8.30
CA GLN A 230 -6.67 -14.84 8.85
C GLN A 230 -7.07 -16.31 8.56
N ARG A 231 -6.23 -17.03 7.83
CA ARG A 231 -6.54 -18.41 7.40
C ARG A 231 -7.80 -18.50 6.52
N PHE A 232 -8.11 -17.42 5.81
CA PHE A 232 -9.10 -17.46 4.74
C PHE A 232 -8.58 -18.28 3.55
N PRO A 233 -9.47 -18.77 2.67
CA PRO A 233 -9.07 -19.33 1.40
C PRO A 233 -8.21 -18.33 0.61
N TYR A 234 -7.31 -18.88 -0.21
CA TYR A 234 -6.50 -18.07 -1.11
C TYR A 234 -7.40 -17.22 -2.03
N VAL A 235 -7.08 -15.96 -2.15
CA VAL A 235 -7.78 -15.02 -3.02
C VAL A 235 -6.94 -14.77 -4.28
N GLU A 236 -7.57 -14.91 -5.44
CA GLU A 236 -6.88 -14.71 -6.72
C GLU A 236 -6.57 -13.23 -6.94
N PHE A 237 -5.42 -12.98 -7.59
CA PHE A 237 -5.01 -11.65 -8.00
C PHE A 237 -6.06 -11.02 -8.93
N GLY A 238 -6.42 -9.77 -8.66
CA GLY A 238 -7.39 -9.01 -9.47
C GLY A 238 -8.80 -9.59 -9.46
N SER A 239 -9.14 -10.43 -8.48
CA SER A 239 -10.50 -10.96 -8.31
C SER A 239 -11.51 -9.85 -7.96
N GLU A 240 -12.79 -10.11 -8.23
CA GLU A 240 -13.86 -9.17 -7.85
C GLU A 240 -13.79 -8.82 -6.35
N LEU A 241 -13.44 -9.79 -5.52
CA LEU A 241 -13.34 -9.59 -4.08
C LEU A 241 -12.23 -8.62 -3.67
N THR A 242 -11.02 -8.77 -4.23
CA THR A 242 -9.91 -7.88 -3.90
C THR A 242 -10.12 -6.47 -4.43
N ILE A 243 -10.67 -6.34 -5.64
CA ILE A 243 -11.03 -5.04 -6.23
C ILE A 243 -12.15 -4.37 -5.44
N ALA A 244 -13.15 -5.14 -4.99
CA ALA A 244 -14.23 -4.61 -4.15
C ALA A 244 -13.72 -4.10 -2.80
N LEU A 245 -12.83 -4.84 -2.14
CA LEU A 245 -12.19 -4.39 -0.90
C LEU A 245 -11.36 -3.13 -1.12
N ALA A 246 -10.57 -3.07 -2.20
CA ALA A 246 -9.82 -1.87 -2.57
C ALA A 246 -10.75 -0.68 -2.85
N THR A 247 -11.89 -0.92 -3.52
CA THR A 247 -12.92 0.12 -3.76
C THR A 247 -13.52 0.63 -2.46
N TYR A 248 -13.90 -0.26 -1.54
CA TYR A 248 -14.45 0.12 -0.23
C TYR A 248 -13.46 0.97 0.56
N MET A 249 -12.22 0.51 0.69
CA MET A 249 -11.17 1.24 1.42
C MET A 249 -10.82 2.57 0.75
N GLY A 250 -10.77 2.60 -0.58
CA GLY A 250 -10.43 3.81 -1.34
C GLY A 250 -11.53 4.88 -1.26
N VAL A 251 -12.80 4.49 -1.30
CA VAL A 251 -13.92 5.41 -1.10
C VAL A 251 -13.94 5.95 0.33
N ASN A 252 -13.64 5.11 1.33
CA ASN A 252 -13.53 5.57 2.72
C ASN A 252 -12.32 6.48 2.93
N ALA A 253 -11.26 6.36 2.11
CA ALA A 253 -10.10 7.23 2.12
C ALA A 253 -10.29 8.54 1.34
N GLN A 254 -11.50 8.83 0.86
CA GLN A 254 -11.82 10.03 0.08
C GLN A 254 -11.30 11.30 0.78
N GLY A 255 -10.53 12.12 0.07
CA GLY A 255 -9.90 13.33 0.62
C GLY A 255 -8.57 13.12 1.35
N ALA A 256 -8.18 11.88 1.66
CA ALA A 256 -6.86 11.58 2.20
C ALA A 256 -5.76 11.85 1.16
N VAL A 257 -4.61 12.33 1.62
CA VAL A 257 -3.46 12.63 0.76
C VAL A 257 -2.67 11.36 0.49
N SER A 258 -2.38 11.07 -0.78
CA SER A 258 -1.49 9.97 -1.16
C SER A 258 -0.08 10.21 -0.67
N VAL A 259 0.47 9.25 0.06
CA VAL A 259 1.87 9.21 0.50
C VAL A 259 2.62 8.03 -0.12
N ALA A 260 1.98 7.34 -1.05
CA ALA A 260 2.59 6.23 -1.77
C ALA A 260 3.64 6.73 -2.78
N PRO A 261 4.70 5.95 -3.01
CA PRO A 261 5.05 4.73 -2.29
C PRO A 261 5.61 5.01 -0.90
N ALA A 262 5.14 4.25 0.09
CA ALA A 262 5.56 4.43 1.47
C ALA A 262 6.50 3.31 1.96
N ILE A 263 7.03 3.49 3.18
CA ILE A 263 7.80 2.45 3.87
C ILE A 263 6.92 1.88 4.99
N LYS A 264 6.82 0.57 5.03
CA LYS A 264 6.08 -0.18 6.05
C LYS A 264 6.97 -1.28 6.65
N ARG A 265 6.72 -1.61 7.91
CA ARG A 265 7.42 -2.70 8.56
C ARG A 265 7.07 -4.06 7.95
#